data_0a64658f948090732ae8890b8c6f142d
#
_entry.id   0a64658f948090732ae8890b8c6f142d
#
_cell.length_a   1.000
_cell.length_b   1.000
_cell.length_c   1.000
_cell.angle_alpha   90.00
_cell.angle_beta   90.00
_cell.angle_gamma   90.00
#
_symmetry.space_group_name_H-M   'P 1'
#
loop_
_entity.id
_entity.type
_entity.pdbx_description
1 polymer ?
#
loop_
_entity_poly.entity_id
_entity_poly.type
_entity_poly.pdbx_seq_one_letter_code
_entity_poly.pdbx_strand_id
1 'polypeptide(L)'
;MATNKLLWSSKIIGVFFMMLVCTLSANAQFLRTSYFMEGTHYRQQLNPALTPTKGYFNLPVIGAVNATVGSTSLGYQDIIDIIDDGDDFYKSTDFMNRLKDKNKLNVNFSTEILSAGWYKGKNFWSFNIGLRTDIGANVTKNLFTFLNQMDGEGFEENWRTSNYNLSGQKMNIQAYTEVGLGLSRQINSRLSVGGKVKVLLGIGNMDLK
;
A
#
# COMPACT_ATOMS: atom_id res chain seq x y z
N MET A 1 17.61 0.09 47.51
CA MET A 1 16.35 -0.31 46.79
C MET A 1 15.89 0.68 45.70
N ALA A 2 16.39 1.91 45.67
CA ALA A 2 15.97 2.95 44.70
C ALA A 2 16.65 2.82 43.30
N THR A 3 17.83 2.28 43.21
CA THR A 3 18.61 2.17 41.98
C THR A 3 18.03 1.20 40.93
N ASN A 4 17.35 0.13 41.38
CA ASN A 4 16.75 -0.84 40.45
C ASN A 4 15.48 -0.32 39.74
N LYS A 5 14.72 0.59 40.35
CA LYS A 5 13.55 1.19 39.71
C LYS A 5 13.93 2.16 38.56
N LEU A 6 15.04 2.88 38.72
CA LEU A 6 15.52 3.83 37.72
C LEU A 6 16.06 3.10 36.46
N LEU A 7 16.76 1.99 36.65
CA LEU A 7 17.27 1.16 35.58
C LEU A 7 16.18 0.43 34.78
N TRP A 8 15.09 0.06 35.47
CA TRP A 8 13.92 -0.55 34.81
C TRP A 8 13.16 0.47 33.99
N SER A 9 13.03 1.69 34.49
CA SER A 9 12.39 2.80 33.77
C SER A 9 13.17 3.17 32.49
N SER A 10 14.50 3.24 32.54
CA SER A 10 15.33 3.57 31.38
C SER A 10 15.29 2.49 30.29
N LYS A 11 15.21 1.20 30.66
CA LYS A 11 15.06 0.09 29.72
C LYS A 11 13.69 0.12 29.02
N ILE A 12 12.63 0.40 29.75
CA ILE A 12 11.28 0.54 29.19
C ILE A 12 11.20 1.74 28.25
N ILE A 13 11.82 2.86 28.60
CA ILE A 13 11.91 4.05 27.73
C ILE A 13 12.73 3.73 26.48
N GLY A 14 13.83 3.01 26.60
CA GLY A 14 14.66 2.58 25.46
C GLY A 14 13.90 1.66 24.50
N VAL A 15 13.15 0.68 25.01
CA VAL A 15 12.31 -0.22 24.19
C VAL A 15 11.18 0.56 23.51
N PHE A 16 10.56 1.50 24.23
CA PHE A 16 9.51 2.36 23.69
C PHE A 16 10.04 3.27 22.56
N PHE A 17 11.24 3.84 22.77
CA PHE A 17 11.92 4.66 21.75
C PHE A 17 12.33 3.83 20.54
N MET A 18 12.82 2.62 20.76
CA MET A 18 13.18 1.69 19.67
C MET A 18 11.94 1.25 18.86
N MET A 19 10.81 0.98 19.51
CA MET A 19 9.52 0.75 18.83
C MET A 19 9.07 1.97 18.03
N LEU A 20 9.27 3.19 18.53
CA LEU A 20 8.90 4.43 17.84
C LEU A 20 9.74 4.63 16.56
N VAL A 21 11.03 4.31 16.61
CA VAL A 21 11.95 4.43 15.46
C VAL A 21 11.64 3.39 14.38
N CYS A 22 11.24 2.17 14.75
CA CYS A 22 10.84 1.13 13.79
C CYS A 22 9.57 1.47 13.01
N THR A 23 8.73 2.37 13.49
CA THR A 23 7.49 2.78 12.80
C THR A 23 7.72 3.83 11.70
N LEU A 24 8.91 4.45 11.64
CA LEU A 24 9.20 5.53 10.68
C LEU A 24 9.39 5.05 9.23
N SER A 25 9.51 3.75 9.00
CA SER A 25 9.71 3.17 7.66
C SER A 25 8.42 2.60 7.02
N ALA A 26 7.28 2.71 7.70
CA ALA A 26 6.01 2.28 7.13
C ALA A 26 5.57 3.27 6.05
N ASN A 27 5.85 2.95 4.80
CA ASN A 27 5.31 3.65 3.64
C ASN A 27 3.79 3.42 3.58
N ALA A 28 3.05 4.18 4.38
CA ALA A 28 1.60 4.25 4.31
C ALA A 28 1.20 5.05 3.07
N GLN A 29 1.37 4.47 1.89
CA GLN A 29 0.95 5.09 0.62
C GLN A 29 -0.57 5.06 0.42
N PHE A 30 -1.24 4.28 1.24
CA PHE A 30 -2.68 4.11 1.20
C PHE A 30 -3.38 5.29 1.89
N LEU A 31 -4.42 5.80 1.26
CA LEU A 31 -5.36 6.73 1.87
C LEU A 31 -4.82 8.16 2.15
N ARG A 32 -3.85 8.65 1.41
CA ARG A 32 -3.36 10.03 1.60
C ARG A 32 -4.49 11.07 1.56
N THR A 33 -5.43 10.92 0.65
CA THR A 33 -6.61 11.79 0.53
C THR A 33 -7.48 11.71 1.78
N SER A 34 -7.66 10.51 2.34
CA SER A 34 -8.46 10.30 3.55
C SER A 34 -7.89 11.00 4.78
N TYR A 35 -6.59 11.28 4.81
CA TYR A 35 -5.96 12.02 5.91
C TYR A 35 -6.57 13.43 6.06
N PHE A 36 -6.94 14.05 4.96
CA PHE A 36 -7.52 15.40 4.92
C PHE A 36 -9.05 15.42 5.08
N MET A 37 -9.70 14.26 5.12
CA MET A 37 -11.14 14.16 5.33
C MET A 37 -11.48 14.30 6.82
N GLU A 38 -11.50 15.52 7.33
CA GLU A 38 -11.75 15.81 8.74
C GLU A 38 -13.08 15.25 9.22
N GLY A 39 -13.08 14.78 10.47
CA GLY A 39 -14.28 14.22 11.12
C GLY A 39 -14.67 12.80 10.69
N THR A 40 -13.99 12.22 9.69
CA THR A 40 -14.26 10.85 9.23
C THR A 40 -13.39 9.80 9.93
N HIS A 41 -13.88 8.56 9.96
CA HIS A 41 -13.14 7.44 10.54
C HIS A 41 -11.97 6.97 9.67
N TYR A 42 -11.92 7.33 8.38
CA TYR A 42 -10.86 6.93 7.45
C TYR A 42 -9.47 7.41 7.90
N ARG A 43 -9.40 8.58 8.52
CA ARG A 43 -8.15 9.15 9.06
C ARG A 43 -7.48 8.25 10.09
N GLN A 44 -8.27 7.49 10.87
CA GLN A 44 -7.75 6.57 11.88
C GLN A 44 -6.96 5.39 11.31
N GLN A 45 -7.13 5.07 10.04
CA GLN A 45 -6.35 4.02 9.39
C GLN A 45 -4.88 4.43 9.25
N LEU A 46 -4.63 5.74 9.08
CA LEU A 46 -3.30 6.33 8.95
C LEU A 46 -2.74 6.80 10.30
N ASN A 47 -3.57 7.41 11.10
CA ASN A 47 -3.20 7.92 12.42
C ASN A 47 -4.32 7.64 13.44
N PRO A 48 -4.13 6.66 14.34
CA PRO A 48 -5.14 6.32 15.33
C PRO A 48 -5.55 7.47 16.24
N ALA A 49 -4.71 8.49 16.42
CA ALA A 49 -5.03 9.65 17.25
C ALA A 49 -6.06 10.59 16.62
N LEU A 50 -6.31 10.48 15.29
CA LEU A 50 -7.28 11.30 14.57
C LEU A 50 -8.67 10.67 14.65
N THR A 51 -9.35 10.88 15.76
CA THR A 51 -10.68 10.33 15.99
C THR A 51 -11.75 11.02 15.15
N PRO A 52 -12.79 10.28 14.68
CA PRO A 52 -13.94 10.88 14.02
C PRO A 52 -14.80 11.67 15.04
N THR A 53 -15.67 12.54 14.56
CA THR A 53 -16.52 13.35 15.44
C THR A 53 -17.62 12.55 16.12
N LYS A 54 -18.01 11.42 15.54
CA LYS A 54 -19.09 10.53 16.05
C LYS A 54 -18.67 9.07 15.96
N GLY A 55 -19.33 8.22 16.74
CA GLY A 55 -19.26 6.78 16.55
C GLY A 55 -19.79 6.39 15.16
N TYR A 56 -19.31 5.27 14.62
CA TYR A 56 -19.69 4.80 13.31
C TYR A 56 -19.77 3.26 13.27
N PHE A 57 -20.48 2.78 12.28
CA PHE A 57 -20.54 1.37 11.94
C PHE A 57 -20.66 1.24 10.42
N ASN A 58 -19.74 0.52 9.80
CA ASN A 58 -19.69 0.26 8.38
C ASN A 58 -19.82 -1.21 8.07
N LEU A 59 -20.62 -1.52 7.08
CA LEU A 59 -20.81 -2.85 6.51
C LEU A 59 -20.03 -2.99 5.18
N PRO A 60 -19.85 -4.23 4.69
CA PRO A 60 -19.26 -4.49 3.37
C PRO A 60 -19.99 -3.71 2.28
N VAL A 61 -19.27 -3.30 1.24
CA VAL A 61 -19.78 -2.52 0.08
C VAL A 61 -20.00 -1.03 0.37
N ILE A 62 -20.36 -0.65 1.60
CA ILE A 62 -20.54 0.76 2.00
C ILE A 62 -19.24 1.33 2.61
N GLY A 63 -18.31 0.45 2.97
CA GLY A 63 -17.01 0.82 3.53
C GLY A 63 -16.04 1.39 2.49
N ALA A 64 -14.88 1.81 2.95
CA ALA A 64 -13.85 2.38 2.09
C ALA A 64 -13.30 1.34 1.11
N VAL A 65 -13.34 1.69 -0.15
CA VAL A 65 -12.56 1.01 -1.20
C VAL A 65 -11.45 1.97 -1.62
N ASN A 66 -10.24 1.48 -1.64
CA ASN A 66 -9.10 2.26 -2.08
C ASN A 66 -8.26 1.44 -3.07
N ALA A 67 -7.91 2.08 -4.17
CA ALA A 67 -7.00 1.55 -5.16
C ALA A 67 -5.90 2.58 -5.41
N THR A 68 -4.66 2.13 -5.39
CA THR A 68 -3.50 2.99 -5.63
C THR A 68 -2.59 2.31 -6.65
N VAL A 69 -2.20 3.07 -7.65
CA VAL A 69 -1.22 2.64 -8.65
C VAL A 69 0.00 3.55 -8.55
N GLY A 70 1.17 2.96 -8.49
CA GLY A 70 2.44 3.67 -8.47
C GLY A 70 3.41 3.03 -9.45
N SER A 71 4.13 3.86 -10.20
CA SER A 71 5.16 3.40 -11.13
C SER A 71 6.40 4.29 -11.04
N THR A 72 7.56 3.73 -11.40
CA THR A 72 8.82 4.50 -11.50
C THR A 72 9.02 5.15 -12.86
N SER A 73 8.26 4.75 -13.87
CA SER A 73 8.46 5.16 -15.26
C SER A 73 7.18 5.57 -15.96
N LEU A 74 6.05 4.98 -15.57
CA LEU A 74 4.75 5.25 -16.16
C LEU A 74 4.05 6.36 -15.39
N GLY A 75 3.60 7.39 -16.08
CA GLY A 75 2.74 8.44 -15.56
C GLY A 75 1.26 8.09 -15.66
N TYR A 76 0.42 9.03 -15.24
CA TYR A 76 -1.04 8.87 -15.34
C TYR A 76 -1.49 8.68 -16.80
N GLN A 77 -0.91 9.44 -17.74
CA GLN A 77 -1.25 9.36 -19.15
C GLN A 77 -0.92 7.98 -19.74
N ASP A 78 0.22 7.41 -19.38
CA ASP A 78 0.60 6.06 -19.85
C ASP A 78 -0.39 4.99 -19.42
N ILE A 79 -0.98 5.14 -18.21
CA ILE A 79 -2.00 4.21 -17.72
C ILE A 79 -3.29 4.36 -18.52
N ILE A 80 -3.67 5.59 -18.88
CA ILE A 80 -4.83 5.84 -19.73
C ILE A 80 -4.59 5.26 -21.13
N ASP A 81 -3.44 5.54 -21.72
CA ASP A 81 -3.06 5.03 -23.04
C ASP A 81 -3.07 3.48 -23.08
N ILE A 82 -2.59 2.82 -22.02
CA ILE A 82 -2.67 1.35 -21.88
C ILE A 82 -4.13 0.86 -21.86
N ILE A 83 -5.03 1.60 -21.23
CA ILE A 83 -6.45 1.24 -21.15
C ILE A 83 -7.15 1.46 -22.49
N ASP A 84 -6.84 2.57 -23.17
CA ASP A 84 -7.49 2.99 -24.40
C ASP A 84 -6.94 2.24 -25.62
N ASP A 85 -5.62 2.07 -25.71
CA ASP A 85 -4.95 1.40 -26.84
C ASP A 85 -4.92 -0.14 -26.71
N GLY A 86 -5.26 -0.65 -25.52
CA GLY A 86 -5.33 -2.10 -25.28
C GLY A 86 -3.99 -2.79 -25.51
N ASP A 87 -3.97 -3.78 -26.40
CA ASP A 87 -2.79 -4.62 -26.66
C ASP A 87 -1.67 -3.91 -27.41
N ASP A 88 -1.91 -2.72 -27.97
CA ASP A 88 -0.96 -2.02 -28.85
C ASP A 88 -0.16 -0.91 -28.16
N PHE A 89 -0.40 -0.64 -26.87
CA PHE A 89 0.26 0.44 -26.12
C PHE A 89 1.79 0.36 -26.16
N TYR A 90 2.37 -0.84 -26.20
CA TYR A 90 3.83 -1.06 -26.23
C TYR A 90 4.47 -0.74 -27.59
N LYS A 91 3.66 -0.48 -28.62
CA LYS A 91 4.13 -0.04 -29.96
C LYS A 91 4.40 1.46 -30.00
N SER A 92 3.87 2.24 -29.07
CA SER A 92 4.06 3.67 -29.00
C SER A 92 5.53 4.03 -28.73
N THR A 93 6.09 4.88 -29.58
CA THR A 93 7.46 5.39 -29.41
C THR A 93 7.60 6.21 -28.13
N ASP A 94 6.57 6.96 -27.77
CA ASP A 94 6.58 7.78 -26.56
C ASP A 94 6.58 6.92 -25.31
N PHE A 95 5.80 5.85 -25.26
CA PHE A 95 5.82 4.87 -24.20
C PHE A 95 7.21 4.24 -24.05
N MET A 96 7.77 3.74 -25.14
CA MET A 96 9.08 3.10 -25.16
C MET A 96 10.22 4.03 -24.71
N ASN A 97 10.15 5.32 -25.01
CA ASN A 97 11.15 6.32 -24.60
C ASN A 97 11.07 6.66 -23.12
N ARG A 98 9.91 6.54 -22.50
CA ARG A 98 9.72 6.77 -21.06
C ARG A 98 10.17 5.58 -20.19
N LEU A 99 10.26 4.38 -20.76
CA LEU A 99 10.71 3.20 -20.06
C LEU A 99 12.19 3.29 -19.65
N LYS A 100 12.45 2.95 -18.40
CA LYS A 100 13.79 2.71 -17.85
C LYS A 100 14.18 1.25 -18.06
N ASP A 101 15.46 0.94 -17.86
CA ASP A 101 15.94 -0.45 -17.92
C ASP A 101 15.14 -1.37 -16.99
N LYS A 102 14.75 -0.86 -15.81
CA LYS A 102 13.90 -1.55 -14.83
C LYS A 102 12.74 -0.65 -14.43
N ASN A 103 11.55 -1.12 -14.69
CA ASN A 103 10.31 -0.40 -14.39
C ASN A 103 9.59 -1.12 -13.26
N LYS A 104 9.32 -0.41 -12.18
CA LYS A 104 8.54 -0.92 -11.05
C LYS A 104 7.11 -0.44 -11.18
N LEU A 105 6.19 -1.38 -11.05
CA LEU A 105 4.77 -1.12 -10.94
C LEU A 105 4.29 -1.66 -9.60
N ASN A 106 3.56 -0.86 -8.86
CA ASN A 106 2.91 -1.27 -7.61
C ASN A 106 1.43 -0.94 -7.72
N VAL A 107 0.60 -1.94 -7.51
CA VAL A 107 -0.85 -1.77 -7.42
C VAL A 107 -1.28 -2.25 -6.04
N ASN A 108 -1.94 -1.39 -5.31
CA ASN A 108 -2.45 -1.72 -4.00
C ASN A 108 -3.97 -1.53 -4.01
N PHE A 109 -4.66 -2.54 -3.55
CA PHE A 109 -6.09 -2.52 -3.36
C PHE A 109 -6.42 -2.79 -1.91
N SER A 110 -7.34 -2.02 -1.34
CA SER A 110 -7.84 -2.28 0.00
C SER A 110 -9.32 -1.96 0.11
N THR A 111 -10.03 -2.79 0.86
CA THR A 111 -11.44 -2.55 1.18
C THR A 111 -11.70 -2.88 2.65
N GLU A 112 -12.56 -2.09 3.28
CA GLU A 112 -13.11 -2.43 4.59
C GLU A 112 -14.28 -3.39 4.42
N ILE A 113 -14.21 -4.55 5.11
CA ILE A 113 -15.30 -5.52 5.17
C ILE A 113 -16.24 -5.12 6.30
N LEU A 114 -15.69 -4.80 7.46
CA LEU A 114 -16.44 -4.41 8.63
C LEU A 114 -15.61 -3.42 9.44
N SER A 115 -16.22 -2.32 9.86
CA SER A 115 -15.57 -1.45 10.83
C SER A 115 -16.59 -0.77 11.75
N ALA A 116 -16.16 -0.55 12.97
CA ALA A 116 -16.96 0.12 14.00
C ALA A 116 -16.07 0.97 14.88
N GLY A 117 -16.63 2.05 15.41
CA GLY A 117 -15.96 2.86 16.40
C GLY A 117 -16.95 3.58 17.30
N TRP A 118 -16.60 3.70 18.57
CA TRP A 118 -17.47 4.31 19.56
C TRP A 118 -16.68 5.04 20.64
N TYR A 119 -17.30 6.05 21.20
CA TYR A 119 -16.77 6.79 22.35
C TYR A 119 -17.19 6.15 23.68
N LYS A 120 -16.25 6.08 24.60
CA LYS A 120 -16.50 5.81 26.02
C LYS A 120 -15.77 6.88 26.85
N GLY A 121 -16.50 7.93 27.23
CA GLY A 121 -15.90 9.13 27.84
C GLY A 121 -14.94 9.81 26.87
N LYS A 122 -13.69 10.06 27.30
CA LYS A 122 -12.63 10.66 26.48
C LYS A 122 -11.89 9.65 25.59
N ASN A 123 -12.25 8.38 25.68
CA ASN A 123 -11.61 7.32 24.90
C ASN A 123 -12.48 6.98 23.68
N PHE A 124 -11.82 6.78 22.55
CA PHE A 124 -12.44 6.27 21.34
C PHE A 124 -11.87 4.89 21.02
N TRP A 125 -12.74 3.92 20.91
CA TRP A 125 -12.42 2.55 20.54
C TRP A 125 -12.76 2.34 19.09
N SER A 126 -11.92 1.61 18.38
CA SER A 126 -12.17 1.25 16.98
C SER A 126 -11.81 -0.21 16.73
N PHE A 127 -12.59 -0.81 15.85
CA PHE A 127 -12.39 -2.16 15.34
C PHE A 127 -12.54 -2.15 13.82
N ASN A 128 -11.71 -2.88 13.12
CA ASN A 128 -11.87 -3.04 11.67
C ASN A 128 -11.42 -4.42 11.21
N ILE A 129 -12.11 -4.91 10.19
CA ILE A 129 -11.68 -6.03 9.34
C ILE A 129 -11.62 -5.49 7.93
N GLY A 130 -10.51 -5.72 7.25
CA GLY A 130 -10.30 -5.29 5.87
C GLY A 130 -9.53 -6.31 5.07
N LEU A 131 -9.77 -6.31 3.76
CA LEU A 131 -9.00 -7.07 2.79
C LEU A 131 -7.97 -6.13 2.15
N ARG A 132 -6.76 -6.63 1.98
CA ARG A 132 -5.68 -5.92 1.30
C ARG A 132 -5.02 -6.82 0.27
N THR A 133 -4.72 -6.23 -0.87
CA THR A 133 -3.98 -6.91 -1.93
C THR A 133 -2.89 -5.96 -2.41
N ASP A 134 -1.66 -6.44 -2.39
CA ASP A 134 -0.49 -5.73 -2.85
C ASP A 134 0.11 -6.49 -4.04
N ILE A 135 0.23 -5.82 -5.17
CA ILE A 135 0.83 -6.35 -6.39
C ILE A 135 2.05 -5.50 -6.69
N GLY A 136 3.21 -6.13 -6.70
CA GLY A 136 4.47 -5.53 -7.12
C GLY A 136 4.99 -6.21 -8.38
N ALA A 137 5.31 -5.46 -9.40
CA ALA A 137 5.95 -5.99 -10.60
C ALA A 137 7.23 -5.21 -10.91
N ASN A 138 8.27 -5.93 -11.32
CA ASN A 138 9.43 -5.36 -11.97
C ASN A 138 9.44 -5.85 -13.41
N VAL A 139 9.39 -4.93 -14.35
CA VAL A 139 9.38 -5.23 -15.77
C VAL A 139 10.55 -4.52 -16.43
N THR A 140 11.34 -5.25 -17.18
CA THR A 140 12.48 -4.66 -17.91
C THR A 140 12.03 -4.07 -19.23
N LYS A 141 12.73 -3.04 -19.72
CA LYS A 141 12.50 -2.46 -21.06
C LYS A 141 12.65 -3.51 -22.13
N ASN A 142 13.56 -4.47 -21.96
CA ASN A 142 13.79 -5.55 -22.91
C ASN A 142 12.55 -6.43 -23.16
N LEU A 143 11.68 -6.61 -22.16
CA LEU A 143 10.42 -7.32 -22.38
C LEU A 143 9.52 -6.57 -23.38
N PHE A 144 9.37 -5.27 -23.21
CA PHE A 144 8.55 -4.47 -24.14
C PHE A 144 9.18 -4.38 -25.52
N THR A 145 10.50 -4.30 -25.60
CA THR A 145 11.23 -4.37 -26.89
C THR A 145 10.98 -5.71 -27.58
N PHE A 146 11.03 -6.80 -26.82
CA PHE A 146 10.73 -8.13 -27.35
C PHE A 146 9.29 -8.23 -27.86
N LEU A 147 8.31 -7.77 -27.08
CA LEU A 147 6.89 -7.77 -27.48
C LEU A 147 6.65 -6.95 -28.75
N ASN A 148 7.25 -5.76 -28.81
CA ASN A 148 7.14 -4.89 -30.00
C ASN A 148 7.72 -5.54 -31.26
N GLN A 149 8.83 -6.25 -31.13
CA GLN A 149 9.46 -6.95 -32.27
C GLN A 149 8.71 -8.23 -32.62
N MET A 150 8.12 -8.92 -31.65
CA MET A 150 7.37 -10.16 -31.88
C MET A 150 6.13 -9.92 -32.75
N ASP A 151 5.55 -8.74 -32.67
CA ASP A 151 4.38 -8.33 -33.46
C ASP A 151 4.76 -7.64 -34.81
N GLY A 152 6.05 -7.47 -35.06
CA GLY A 152 6.59 -6.89 -36.28
C GLY A 152 6.75 -7.91 -37.42
N GLU A 153 6.68 -7.41 -38.67
CA GLU A 153 6.99 -8.23 -39.83
C GLU A 153 8.44 -8.75 -39.76
N GLY A 154 8.65 -10.03 -40.06
CA GLY A 154 9.97 -10.66 -40.06
C GLY A 154 10.46 -11.18 -38.71
N PHE A 155 9.62 -11.22 -37.66
CA PHE A 155 10.00 -11.80 -36.35
C PHE A 155 10.44 -13.27 -36.47
N GLU A 156 9.73 -14.09 -37.26
CA GLU A 156 10.08 -15.49 -37.50
C GLU A 156 11.47 -15.70 -38.08
N GLU A 157 11.96 -14.75 -38.83
CA GLU A 157 13.28 -14.79 -39.51
C GLU A 157 14.39 -14.33 -38.53
N ASN A 158 14.10 -13.36 -37.70
CA ASN A 158 15.07 -12.71 -36.78
C ASN A 158 15.16 -13.28 -35.40
N TRP A 159 14.14 -13.98 -34.89
CA TRP A 159 14.11 -14.42 -33.49
C TRP A 159 15.25 -15.40 -33.12
N ARG A 160 15.72 -16.19 -34.10
CA ARG A 160 16.81 -17.17 -33.89
C ARG A 160 18.19 -16.51 -33.79
N THR A 161 18.35 -15.33 -34.35
CA THR A 161 19.62 -14.58 -34.35
C THR A 161 19.65 -13.47 -33.31
N SER A 162 18.50 -13.08 -32.76
CA SER A 162 18.38 -12.04 -31.77
C SER A 162 18.54 -12.62 -30.37
N ASN A 163 19.32 -11.95 -29.53
CA ASN A 163 19.54 -12.35 -28.14
C ASN A 163 18.77 -11.42 -27.22
N TYR A 164 17.61 -11.89 -26.72
CA TYR A 164 16.79 -11.12 -25.79
C TYR A 164 17.10 -11.53 -24.35
N ASN A 165 17.60 -10.59 -23.59
CA ASN A 165 17.76 -10.78 -22.15
C ASN A 165 16.44 -10.45 -21.43
N LEU A 166 15.63 -11.45 -21.20
CA LEU A 166 14.36 -11.35 -20.46
C LEU A 166 14.52 -11.59 -18.95
N SER A 167 15.75 -11.66 -18.45
CA SER A 167 16.00 -11.81 -17.02
C SER A 167 15.60 -10.56 -16.23
N GLY A 168 15.31 -10.75 -14.96
CA GLY A 168 14.99 -9.64 -14.05
C GLY A 168 13.51 -9.26 -13.98
N GLN A 169 12.64 -10.00 -14.70
CA GLN A 169 11.20 -9.91 -14.49
C GLN A 169 10.85 -10.48 -13.11
N LYS A 170 10.05 -9.77 -12.35
CA LYS A 170 9.58 -10.24 -11.04
C LYS A 170 8.16 -9.77 -10.84
N MET A 171 7.33 -10.63 -10.31
CA MET A 171 5.98 -10.29 -9.89
C MET A 171 5.72 -10.89 -8.52
N ASN A 172 5.27 -10.06 -7.61
CA ASN A 172 4.84 -10.47 -6.27
C ASN A 172 3.40 -10.05 -6.08
N ILE A 173 2.56 -10.97 -5.68
CA ILE A 173 1.17 -10.71 -5.33
C ILE A 173 0.96 -11.22 -3.91
N GLN A 174 0.46 -10.35 -3.04
CA GLN A 174 0.12 -10.69 -1.66
C GLN A 174 -1.31 -10.28 -1.38
N ALA A 175 -2.07 -11.20 -0.80
CA ALA A 175 -3.42 -10.95 -0.32
C ALA A 175 -3.54 -11.37 1.15
N TYR A 176 -4.08 -10.49 1.98
CA TYR A 176 -4.24 -10.74 3.40
C TYR A 176 -5.45 -9.99 3.97
N THR A 177 -5.99 -10.55 5.04
CA THR A 177 -7.00 -9.89 5.86
C THR A 177 -6.31 -9.17 7.02
N GLU A 178 -6.66 -7.93 7.23
CA GLU A 178 -6.25 -7.13 8.39
C GLU A 178 -7.38 -7.09 9.40
N VAL A 179 -7.12 -7.50 10.64
CA VAL A 179 -8.00 -7.31 11.79
C VAL A 179 -7.34 -6.32 12.73
N GLY A 180 -7.96 -5.18 12.96
CA GLY A 180 -7.40 -4.08 13.73
C GLY A 180 -8.24 -3.71 14.95
N LEU A 181 -7.58 -3.48 16.08
CA LEU A 181 -8.16 -2.90 17.28
C LEU A 181 -7.41 -1.61 17.64
N GLY A 182 -8.12 -0.52 17.74
CA GLY A 182 -7.58 0.80 18.05
C GLY A 182 -8.16 1.40 19.31
N LEU A 183 -7.33 2.14 20.01
CA LEU A 183 -7.70 2.97 21.15
C LEU A 183 -7.07 4.35 20.99
N SER A 184 -7.88 5.37 21.08
CA SER A 184 -7.44 6.77 21.06
C SER A 184 -8.00 7.50 22.27
N ARG A 185 -7.27 8.48 22.75
CA ARG A 185 -7.70 9.32 23.88
C ARG A 185 -7.38 10.78 23.61
N GLN A 186 -8.37 11.61 23.77
CA GLN A 186 -8.19 13.05 23.78
C GLN A 186 -7.71 13.48 25.16
N ILE A 187 -6.51 14.01 25.21
CA ILE A 187 -5.90 14.53 26.47
C ILE A 187 -6.42 15.93 26.75
N ASN A 188 -6.37 16.80 25.74
CA ASN A 188 -6.90 18.17 25.79
C ASN A 188 -7.38 18.58 24.37
N SER A 189 -7.79 19.85 24.19
CA SER A 189 -8.29 20.37 22.92
C SER A 189 -7.27 20.36 21.77
N ARG A 190 -5.97 20.23 22.08
CA ARG A 190 -4.89 20.28 21.10
C ARG A 190 -4.11 18.98 20.97
N LEU A 191 -4.28 18.06 21.91
CA LEU A 191 -3.49 16.82 21.97
C LEU A 191 -4.40 15.61 22.10
N SER A 192 -4.27 14.71 21.15
CA SER A 192 -4.83 13.37 21.17
C SER A 192 -3.72 12.35 21.00
N VAL A 193 -3.79 11.24 21.68
CA VAL A 193 -2.89 10.10 21.54
C VAL A 193 -3.70 8.86 21.14
N GLY A 194 -3.12 8.01 20.34
CA GLY A 194 -3.80 6.79 19.90
C GLY A 194 -2.81 5.73 19.44
N GLY A 195 -3.24 4.48 19.57
CA GLY A 195 -2.53 3.31 19.11
C GLY A 195 -3.50 2.32 18.49
N LYS A 196 -3.00 1.51 17.54
CA LYS A 196 -3.77 0.47 16.88
C LYS A 196 -2.90 -0.78 16.76
N VAL A 197 -3.43 -1.89 17.19
CA VAL A 197 -2.82 -3.22 17.00
C VAL A 197 -3.52 -3.87 15.82
N LYS A 198 -2.73 -4.47 14.92
CA LYS A 198 -3.22 -5.14 13.73
C LYS A 198 -2.70 -6.56 13.68
N VAL A 199 -3.59 -7.49 13.38
CA VAL A 199 -3.25 -8.87 13.05
C VAL A 199 -3.46 -9.04 11.55
N LEU A 200 -2.45 -9.55 10.87
CA LEU A 200 -2.47 -9.82 9.44
C LEU A 200 -2.61 -11.33 9.23
N LEU A 201 -3.66 -11.74 8.54
CA LEU A 201 -3.95 -13.11 8.21
C LEU A 201 -3.74 -13.30 6.70
N GLY A 202 -2.67 -13.99 6.31
CA GLY A 202 -2.36 -14.25 4.91
C GLY A 202 -3.43 -15.11 4.25
N ILE A 203 -3.89 -14.70 3.08
CA ILE A 203 -4.83 -15.45 2.24
C ILE A 203 -4.05 -16.15 1.13
N GLY A 204 -3.13 -15.45 0.50
CA GLY A 204 -2.32 -15.97 -0.57
C GLY A 204 -1.08 -15.11 -0.85
N ASN A 205 -0.05 -15.78 -1.34
CA ASN A 205 1.18 -15.16 -1.83
C ASN A 205 1.63 -15.86 -3.10
N MET A 206 1.98 -15.10 -4.13
CA MET A 206 2.55 -15.59 -5.37
C MET A 206 3.81 -14.79 -5.68
N ASP A 207 4.90 -15.49 -5.90
CA ASP A 207 6.19 -14.94 -6.32
C ASP A 207 6.60 -15.55 -7.65
N LEU A 208 6.71 -14.73 -8.69
CA LEU A 208 7.27 -15.08 -10.00
C LEU A 208 8.63 -14.39 -10.16
N LYS A 209 9.63 -15.16 -10.56
CA LYS A 209 11.03 -14.69 -10.77
C LYS A 209 11.56 -15.16 -12.10
#